data_5ba6a55b9746a55a1d887a974b25c3db
#
_entry.id   5ba6a55b9746a55a1d887a974b25c3db
#
_cell.length_a   1.000
_cell.length_b   1.000
_cell.length_c   1.000
_cell.angle_alpha   90.00
_cell.angle_beta   90.00
_cell.angle_gamma   90.00
#
_symmetry.space_group_name_H-M   'P 1'
#
loop_
_entity.id
_entity.type
_entity.pdbx_description
1 polymer ?
#
loop_
_entity_poly.entity_id
_entity_poly.type
_entity_poly.pdbx_seq_one_letter_code
_entity_poly.pdbx_strand_id
1 'polypeptide(L)'
;VFSQEYPHLNGYARVIDNQLNYAQSAIDEFSDPKKLPQIAISVDMLDTGIDVPEVLNLVFFKKVLSKAKFWQMIGRGTRLCPGLLDGEDKNKFYIFDFCENFEFFRMNKGNATPNMIAVQGAIFGLQFEIAYKLQNMQFQTEELKAFRTSLGEHMVSQVQKLNRDNFAVKQHLKYVELYADKNSYNALTYADTLIAREELAPLIEPEPDDPKALRFDALLYGIELAYLAGKLYTRGRSELLKKAKAVASVS
;
A
#
# COMPACT_ATOMS: atom_id res chain seq x y z
N VAL A 1 10.66 -12.88 19.24
CA VAL A 1 9.76 -13.89 18.63
C VAL A 1 10.58 -15.03 18.05
N PHE A 2 11.40 -14.84 16.96
CA PHE A 2 12.11 -15.96 16.31
C PHE A 2 12.97 -16.79 17.30
N SER A 3 13.81 -16.13 18.10
CA SER A 3 14.66 -16.82 19.11
C SER A 3 13.86 -17.45 20.27
N GLN A 4 12.61 -17.02 20.49
CA GLN A 4 11.72 -17.62 21.48
C GLN A 4 11.07 -18.89 20.95
N GLU A 5 10.63 -18.87 19.69
CA GLU A 5 10.01 -20.01 19.01
C GLU A 5 11.04 -21.07 18.61
N TYR A 6 12.25 -20.64 18.23
CA TYR A 6 13.35 -21.49 17.78
C TYR A 6 14.64 -21.25 18.58
N PRO A 7 14.70 -21.62 19.88
CA PRO A 7 15.86 -21.34 20.73
C PRO A 7 17.17 -21.95 20.21
N HIS A 8 17.10 -23.08 19.52
CA HIS A 8 18.25 -23.77 18.92
C HIS A 8 18.83 -23.03 17.69
N LEU A 9 18.08 -22.07 17.12
CA LEU A 9 18.49 -21.22 16.01
C LEU A 9 18.76 -19.77 16.46
N ASN A 10 19.14 -19.59 17.71
CA ASN A 10 19.47 -18.25 18.23
C ASN A 10 20.61 -17.61 17.42
N GLY A 11 20.40 -16.35 16.99
CA GLY A 11 21.33 -15.61 16.14
C GLY A 11 21.15 -15.81 14.64
N TYR A 12 20.35 -16.79 14.18
CA TYR A 12 20.11 -17.02 12.75
C TYR A 12 19.32 -15.90 12.07
N ALA A 13 18.42 -15.26 12.78
CA ALA A 13 17.63 -14.14 12.24
C ALA A 13 18.03 -12.81 12.90
N ARG A 14 18.24 -11.78 12.09
CA ARG A 14 18.59 -10.43 12.55
C ARG A 14 17.85 -9.37 11.75
N VAL A 15 17.38 -8.35 12.46
CA VAL A 15 16.86 -7.15 11.82
C VAL A 15 18.04 -6.29 11.38
N ILE A 16 18.00 -5.83 10.12
CA ILE A 16 19.00 -4.92 9.54
C ILE A 16 18.25 -3.72 9.02
N ASP A 17 18.32 -2.61 9.74
CA ASP A 17 17.68 -1.35 9.37
C ASP A 17 18.63 -0.16 9.55
N ASN A 18 18.23 0.99 9.04
CA ASN A 18 19.01 2.23 9.10
C ASN A 18 19.08 2.90 10.49
N GLN A 19 18.35 2.37 11.47
CA GLN A 19 18.39 2.87 12.85
C GLN A 19 19.50 2.19 13.68
N LEU A 20 20.08 1.12 13.15
CA LEU A 20 21.17 0.42 13.80
C LEU A 20 22.49 1.20 13.64
N ASN A 21 23.14 1.53 14.76
CA ASN A 21 24.44 2.20 14.75
C ASN A 21 25.56 1.39 14.04
N TYR A 22 25.33 0.09 13.79
CA TYR A 22 26.25 -0.85 13.16
C TYR A 22 25.63 -1.56 11.96
N ALA A 23 24.77 -0.87 11.21
CA ALA A 23 24.06 -1.46 10.08
C ALA A 23 25.02 -2.04 9.03
N GLN A 24 26.13 -1.36 8.73
CA GLN A 24 27.13 -1.85 7.78
C GLN A 24 27.81 -3.14 8.26
N SER A 25 28.18 -3.22 9.55
CA SER A 25 28.77 -4.44 10.11
C SER A 25 27.79 -5.63 10.06
N ALA A 26 26.48 -5.36 10.28
CA ALA A 26 25.46 -6.41 10.17
C ALA A 26 25.27 -6.90 8.72
N ILE A 27 25.45 -6.01 7.74
CA ILE A 27 25.46 -6.35 6.31
C ILE A 27 26.69 -7.18 5.96
N ASP A 28 27.87 -6.78 6.44
CA ASP A 28 29.12 -7.48 6.18
C ASP A 28 29.10 -8.91 6.81
N GLU A 29 28.52 -9.03 8.01
CA GLU A 29 28.32 -10.34 8.65
C GLU A 29 27.33 -11.21 7.85
N PHE A 30 26.21 -10.65 7.38
CA PHE A 30 25.23 -11.36 6.55
C PHE A 30 25.80 -11.77 5.18
N SER A 31 26.76 -11.02 4.67
CA SER A 31 27.43 -11.30 3.39
C SER A 31 28.47 -12.43 3.46
N ASP A 32 28.79 -12.92 4.65
CA ASP A 32 29.71 -14.04 4.85
C ASP A 32 28.90 -15.33 5.06
N PRO A 33 28.89 -16.29 4.10
CA PRO A 33 28.07 -17.51 4.19
C PRO A 33 28.41 -18.41 5.37
N LYS A 34 29.56 -18.19 6.02
CA LYS A 34 30.01 -18.96 7.19
C LYS A 34 29.64 -18.33 8.52
N LYS A 35 29.06 -17.14 8.49
CA LYS A 35 28.64 -16.38 9.68
C LYS A 35 27.13 -16.32 9.85
N LEU A 36 26.72 -15.92 11.04
CA LEU A 36 25.37 -15.52 11.34
C LEU A 36 25.24 -14.00 11.20
N PRO A 37 24.09 -13.49 10.81
CA PRO A 37 22.82 -14.18 10.59
C PRO A 37 22.71 -14.83 9.21
N GLN A 38 21.89 -15.88 9.08
CA GLN A 38 21.52 -16.45 7.78
C GLN A 38 20.17 -15.92 7.26
N ILE A 39 19.41 -15.25 8.13
CA ILE A 39 18.13 -14.60 7.77
C ILE A 39 18.25 -13.12 8.11
N ALA A 40 18.25 -12.29 7.09
CA ALA A 40 18.20 -10.83 7.23
C ALA A 40 16.77 -10.33 7.05
N ILE A 41 16.25 -9.61 8.05
CA ILE A 41 14.94 -8.97 8.01
C ILE A 41 15.17 -7.47 7.84
N SER A 42 14.69 -6.88 6.76
CA SER A 42 14.95 -5.47 6.46
C SER A 42 13.74 -4.74 5.94
N VAL A 43 13.66 -3.46 6.26
CA VAL A 43 12.73 -2.52 5.66
C VAL A 43 13.54 -1.50 4.85
N ASP A 44 13.44 -1.59 3.51
CA ASP A 44 14.03 -0.67 2.52
C ASP A 44 15.58 -0.59 2.47
N MET A 45 16.31 -1.11 3.46
CA MET A 45 17.75 -0.97 3.54
C MET A 45 18.52 -1.94 2.64
N LEU A 46 18.04 -3.17 2.51
CA LEU A 46 18.66 -4.19 1.65
C LEU A 46 18.28 -4.04 0.17
N ASP A 47 17.49 -3.03 -0.18
CA ASP A 47 17.04 -2.78 -1.56
C ASP A 47 18.15 -2.20 -2.44
N THR A 48 19.10 -1.48 -1.83
CA THR A 48 20.20 -0.79 -2.53
C THR A 48 21.54 -1.09 -1.87
N GLY A 49 22.60 -1.16 -2.67
CA GLY A 49 23.97 -1.15 -2.18
C GLY A 49 24.54 -2.47 -1.63
N ILE A 50 23.75 -3.54 -1.50
CA ILE A 50 24.23 -4.83 -1.01
C ILE A 50 24.48 -5.77 -2.17
N ASP A 51 25.61 -6.46 -2.13
CA ASP A 51 25.95 -7.54 -3.05
C ASP A 51 26.24 -8.82 -2.27
N VAL A 52 25.22 -9.66 -2.14
CA VAL A 52 25.30 -10.97 -1.46
C VAL A 52 24.88 -12.04 -2.45
N PRO A 53 25.84 -12.63 -3.19
CA PRO A 53 25.56 -13.66 -4.20
C PRO A 53 24.90 -14.90 -3.62
N GLU A 54 25.11 -15.18 -2.35
CA GLU A 54 24.64 -16.36 -1.61
C GLU A 54 23.15 -16.38 -1.33
N VAL A 55 22.44 -15.30 -1.56
CA VAL A 55 20.97 -15.21 -1.33
C VAL A 55 20.24 -16.27 -2.14
N LEU A 56 19.65 -17.27 -1.48
CA LEU A 56 18.86 -18.34 -2.05
C LEU A 56 17.35 -18.11 -1.96
N ASN A 57 16.92 -17.30 -0.98
CA ASN A 57 15.52 -17.07 -0.73
C ASN A 57 15.24 -15.57 -0.57
N LEU A 58 14.24 -15.07 -1.28
CA LEU A 58 13.69 -13.73 -1.12
C LEU A 58 12.26 -13.86 -0.60
N VAL A 59 11.96 -13.17 0.49
CA VAL A 59 10.64 -13.23 1.12
C VAL A 59 10.05 -11.82 1.18
N PHE A 60 8.93 -11.63 0.51
CA PHE A 60 8.19 -10.37 0.48
C PHE A 60 7.03 -10.42 1.46
N PHE A 61 7.15 -9.70 2.58
CA PHE A 61 6.07 -9.45 3.55
C PHE A 61 5.51 -8.02 3.47
N LYS A 62 5.92 -7.26 2.46
CA LYS A 62 5.49 -5.89 2.22
C LYS A 62 5.01 -5.75 0.78
N LYS A 63 3.92 -4.99 0.58
CA LYS A 63 3.52 -4.57 -0.76
C LYS A 63 4.53 -3.57 -1.31
N VAL A 64 5.14 -3.91 -2.43
CA VAL A 64 6.11 -3.06 -3.14
C VAL A 64 5.35 -2.26 -4.18
N LEU A 65 5.37 -0.93 -4.08
CA LEU A 65 4.58 -0.07 -4.94
C LEU A 65 5.35 0.44 -6.17
N SER A 66 6.67 0.31 -6.16
CA SER A 66 7.55 0.72 -7.27
C SER A 66 8.00 -0.49 -8.07
N LYS A 67 7.69 -0.52 -9.36
CA LYS A 67 8.12 -1.58 -10.29
C LYS A 67 9.64 -1.67 -10.37
N ALA A 68 10.33 -0.52 -10.43
CA ALA A 68 11.80 -0.49 -10.45
C ALA A 68 12.39 -1.10 -9.17
N LYS A 69 11.83 -0.72 -8.00
CA LYS A 69 12.25 -1.25 -6.70
C LYS A 69 11.99 -2.76 -6.61
N PHE A 70 10.83 -3.23 -7.04
CA PHE A 70 10.50 -4.67 -7.06
C PHE A 70 11.52 -5.47 -7.87
N TRP A 71 11.87 -5.01 -9.08
CA TRP A 71 12.87 -5.69 -9.91
C TRP A 71 14.29 -5.59 -9.34
N GLN A 72 14.64 -4.49 -8.66
CA GLN A 72 15.91 -4.38 -7.94
C GLN A 72 16.01 -5.40 -6.81
N MET A 73 14.93 -5.60 -6.04
CA MET A 73 14.88 -6.60 -4.98
C MET A 73 15.00 -8.02 -5.55
N ILE A 74 14.29 -8.35 -6.63
CA ILE A 74 14.44 -9.64 -7.32
C ILE A 74 15.88 -9.83 -7.82
N GLY A 75 16.50 -8.77 -8.33
CA GLY A 75 17.88 -8.77 -8.79
C GLY A 75 18.91 -9.20 -7.73
N ARG A 76 18.57 -9.13 -6.44
CA ARG A 76 19.44 -9.63 -5.37
C ARG A 76 19.56 -11.15 -5.38
N GLY A 77 18.50 -11.86 -5.75
CA GLY A 77 18.51 -13.32 -5.88
C GLY A 77 19.16 -13.84 -7.15
N THR A 78 19.29 -13.02 -8.20
CA THR A 78 19.80 -13.48 -9.50
C THR A 78 21.32 -13.56 -9.62
N ARG A 79 22.05 -13.15 -8.58
CA ARG A 79 23.52 -13.21 -8.58
C ARG A 79 24.00 -14.64 -8.66
N LEU A 80 25.01 -14.88 -9.51
CA LEU A 80 25.68 -16.16 -9.60
C LEU A 80 26.59 -16.38 -8.37
N CYS A 81 26.61 -17.59 -7.87
CA CYS A 81 27.49 -17.99 -6.76
C CYS A 81 28.05 -19.40 -7.03
N PRO A 82 29.26 -19.50 -7.61
CA PRO A 82 29.88 -20.78 -7.87
C PRO A 82 30.19 -21.54 -6.57
N GLY A 83 29.92 -22.85 -6.56
CA GLY A 83 30.27 -23.74 -5.44
C GLY A 83 29.50 -23.54 -4.15
N LEU A 84 28.36 -22.81 -4.19
CA LEU A 84 27.61 -22.47 -2.98
C LEU A 84 26.98 -23.68 -2.27
N LEU A 85 26.52 -24.67 -3.03
CA LEU A 85 25.76 -25.83 -2.53
C LEU A 85 26.65 -27.08 -2.58
N ASP A 86 27.48 -27.26 -1.54
CA ASP A 86 28.38 -28.42 -1.41
C ASP A 86 29.29 -28.65 -2.65
N GLY A 87 29.72 -27.55 -3.28
CA GLY A 87 30.55 -27.53 -4.47
C GLY A 87 29.80 -27.39 -5.78
N GLU A 88 28.47 -27.42 -5.76
CA GLU A 88 27.62 -27.10 -6.91
C GLU A 88 27.33 -25.60 -7.00
N ASP A 89 27.22 -25.10 -8.23
CA ASP A 89 26.90 -23.70 -8.49
C ASP A 89 25.45 -23.40 -8.13
N LYS A 90 25.21 -22.17 -7.65
CA LYS A 90 23.86 -21.64 -7.50
C LYS A 90 23.19 -21.49 -8.87
N ASN A 91 22.25 -22.37 -9.20
CA ASN A 91 21.52 -22.36 -10.47
C ASN A 91 20.10 -21.80 -10.37
N LYS A 92 19.60 -21.55 -9.15
CA LYS A 92 18.26 -21.01 -8.88
C LYS A 92 18.19 -20.32 -7.54
N PHE A 93 17.16 -19.53 -7.36
CA PHE A 93 16.73 -18.97 -6.08
C PHE A 93 15.21 -19.02 -6.00
N TYR A 94 14.68 -18.88 -4.81
CA TYR A 94 13.23 -18.93 -4.56
C TYR A 94 12.71 -17.58 -4.13
N ILE A 95 11.48 -17.27 -4.52
CA ILE A 95 10.77 -16.07 -4.08
C ILE A 95 9.47 -16.51 -3.40
N PHE A 96 9.28 -16.04 -2.18
CA PHE A 96 8.07 -16.20 -1.40
C PHE A 96 7.37 -14.84 -1.31
N ASP A 97 6.28 -14.68 -2.05
CA ASP A 97 5.54 -13.42 -2.13
C ASP A 97 4.21 -13.54 -1.39
N PHE A 98 4.17 -13.04 -0.15
CA PHE A 98 2.98 -13.06 0.69
C PHE A 98 2.06 -11.85 0.48
N CYS A 99 2.48 -10.90 -0.36
CA CYS A 99 1.75 -9.65 -0.61
C CYS A 99 1.27 -9.49 -2.05
N GLU A 100 1.34 -10.57 -2.86
CA GLU A 100 0.89 -10.60 -4.25
C GLU A 100 1.54 -9.51 -5.13
N ASN A 101 2.81 -9.22 -4.89
CA ASN A 101 3.56 -8.24 -5.67
C ASN A 101 3.67 -8.64 -7.14
N PHE A 102 3.87 -9.94 -7.44
CA PHE A 102 3.92 -10.42 -8.81
C PHE A 102 2.59 -10.21 -9.53
N GLU A 103 1.47 -10.52 -8.88
CA GLU A 103 0.14 -10.35 -9.46
C GLU A 103 -0.16 -8.86 -9.66
N PHE A 104 0.17 -8.03 -8.68
CA PHE A 104 0.06 -6.58 -8.78
C PHE A 104 0.81 -6.01 -10.00
N PHE A 105 2.08 -6.40 -10.20
CA PHE A 105 2.87 -5.91 -11.33
C PHE A 105 2.54 -6.60 -12.65
N ARG A 106 1.94 -7.78 -12.64
CA ARG A 106 1.44 -8.49 -13.81
C ARG A 106 0.15 -7.86 -14.34
N MET A 107 -0.79 -7.54 -13.46
CA MET A 107 -2.06 -6.89 -13.82
C MET A 107 -1.85 -5.43 -14.21
N ASN A 108 -0.99 -4.73 -13.51
CA ASN A 108 -0.68 -3.32 -13.76
C ASN A 108 0.47 -3.16 -14.75
N LYS A 109 0.34 -3.69 -15.96
CA LYS A 109 1.36 -3.61 -17.04
C LYS A 109 1.64 -2.17 -17.51
N GLY A 110 2.03 -1.29 -16.59
CA GLY A 110 2.59 0.01 -16.92
C GLY A 110 1.88 1.24 -16.36
N ASN A 111 0.72 1.15 -15.72
CA ASN A 111 -0.08 2.34 -15.43
C ASN A 111 -0.22 2.72 -13.95
N ALA A 112 -0.15 1.80 -12.99
CA ALA A 112 -0.22 2.15 -11.57
C ALA A 112 1.16 2.56 -11.03
N THR A 113 1.36 3.85 -10.85
CA THR A 113 2.53 4.37 -10.12
C THR A 113 2.26 4.36 -8.61
N PRO A 114 3.31 4.32 -7.75
CA PRO A 114 3.15 4.46 -6.30
C PRO A 114 2.29 5.66 -5.90
N ASN A 115 2.36 6.71 -6.71
CA ASN A 115 1.57 7.93 -6.54
C ASN A 115 0.07 7.70 -6.80
N MET A 116 -0.31 6.81 -7.70
CA MET A 116 -1.71 6.48 -7.98
C MET A 116 -2.35 5.70 -6.83
N ILE A 117 -1.64 4.75 -6.25
CA ILE A 117 -2.12 3.96 -5.11
C ILE A 117 -2.32 4.86 -3.89
N ALA A 118 -1.37 5.74 -3.61
CA ALA A 118 -1.50 6.72 -2.55
C ALA A 118 -2.67 7.69 -2.79
N VAL A 119 -2.92 8.09 -4.04
CA VAL A 119 -4.06 8.94 -4.40
C VAL A 119 -5.38 8.20 -4.25
N GLN A 120 -5.47 6.92 -4.66
CA GLN A 120 -6.69 6.12 -4.50
C GLN A 120 -7.04 5.90 -3.03
N GLY A 121 -6.06 5.57 -2.18
CA GLY A 121 -6.27 5.48 -0.74
C GLY A 121 -6.72 6.82 -0.13
N ALA A 122 -6.13 7.94 -0.58
CA ALA A 122 -6.56 9.26 -0.15
C ALA A 122 -8.00 9.58 -0.57
N ILE A 123 -8.41 9.21 -1.80
CA ILE A 123 -9.80 9.34 -2.27
C ILE A 123 -10.74 8.55 -1.37
N PHE A 124 -10.42 7.29 -1.07
CA PHE A 124 -11.22 6.46 -0.18
C PHE A 124 -11.41 7.10 1.19
N GLY A 125 -10.35 7.64 1.79
CA GLY A 125 -10.43 8.38 3.05
C GLY A 125 -11.31 9.63 2.97
N LEU A 126 -11.20 10.41 1.88
CA LEU A 126 -12.02 11.60 1.64
C LEU A 126 -13.51 11.23 1.49
N GLN A 127 -13.83 10.19 0.71
CA GLN A 127 -15.20 9.68 0.55
C GLN A 127 -15.80 9.28 1.89
N PHE A 128 -15.01 8.63 2.74
CA PHE A 128 -15.43 8.21 4.08
C PHE A 128 -15.73 9.41 4.99
N GLU A 129 -14.86 10.42 5.00
CA GLU A 129 -15.07 11.65 5.76
C GLU A 129 -16.30 12.45 5.26
N ILE A 130 -16.51 12.49 3.95
CA ILE A 130 -17.70 13.12 3.35
C ILE A 130 -18.97 12.39 3.79
N ALA A 131 -19.00 11.05 3.67
CA ALA A 131 -20.13 10.23 4.09
C ALA A 131 -20.46 10.41 5.58
N TYR A 132 -19.44 10.51 6.43
CA TYR A 132 -19.57 10.83 7.85
C TYR A 132 -20.19 12.22 8.07
N LYS A 133 -19.70 13.27 7.39
CA LYS A 133 -20.21 14.64 7.55
C LYS A 133 -21.63 14.81 7.02
N LEU A 134 -21.99 14.12 5.95
CA LEU A 134 -23.33 14.15 5.37
C LEU A 134 -24.42 13.59 6.29
N GLN A 135 -24.08 12.97 7.42
CA GLN A 135 -25.03 12.57 8.44
C GLN A 135 -25.61 13.73 9.26
N ASN A 136 -24.95 14.89 9.23
CA ASN A 136 -25.43 16.05 9.99
C ASN A 136 -26.81 16.52 9.50
N MET A 137 -27.63 16.97 10.41
CA MET A 137 -29.00 17.40 10.15
C MET A 137 -29.12 18.48 9.06
N GLN A 138 -28.13 19.35 8.93
CA GLN A 138 -28.08 20.40 7.92
C GLN A 138 -27.91 19.89 6.47
N PHE A 139 -27.51 18.63 6.29
CA PHE A 139 -27.24 18.02 4.99
C PHE A 139 -28.26 16.93 4.61
N GLN A 140 -29.49 17.00 5.12
CA GLN A 140 -30.50 15.95 4.93
C GLN A 140 -31.43 16.20 3.73
N THR A 141 -30.96 16.85 2.66
CA THR A 141 -31.71 16.92 1.39
C THR A 141 -31.70 15.57 0.68
N GLU A 142 -32.70 15.30 -0.14
CA GLU A 142 -32.80 14.03 -0.87
C GLU A 142 -31.58 13.78 -1.78
N GLU A 143 -31.06 14.83 -2.40
CA GLU A 143 -29.86 14.76 -3.26
C GLU A 143 -28.61 14.37 -2.45
N LEU A 144 -28.39 14.97 -1.27
CA LEU A 144 -27.23 14.66 -0.43
C LEU A 144 -27.35 13.29 0.24
N LYS A 145 -28.55 12.82 0.56
CA LYS A 145 -28.80 11.46 1.00
C LYS A 145 -28.48 10.44 -0.09
N ALA A 146 -28.93 10.70 -1.32
CA ALA A 146 -28.64 9.85 -2.46
C ALA A 146 -27.11 9.80 -2.73
N PHE A 147 -26.44 10.96 -2.68
CA PHE A 147 -25.00 11.04 -2.83
C PHE A 147 -24.26 10.26 -1.73
N ARG A 148 -24.66 10.41 -0.47
CA ARG A 148 -24.10 9.62 0.64
C ARG A 148 -24.27 8.12 0.43
N THR A 149 -25.45 7.69 -0.04
CA THR A 149 -25.72 6.28 -0.34
C THR A 149 -24.79 5.76 -1.46
N SER A 150 -24.65 6.53 -2.54
CA SER A 150 -23.74 6.19 -3.64
C SER A 150 -22.29 6.08 -3.19
N LEU A 151 -21.81 6.99 -2.35
CA LEU A 151 -20.46 6.88 -1.74
C LEU A 151 -20.32 5.60 -0.93
N GLY A 152 -21.29 5.25 -0.10
CA GLY A 152 -21.27 4.02 0.69
C GLY A 152 -21.23 2.77 -0.19
N GLU A 153 -22.04 2.70 -1.23
CA GLU A 153 -22.06 1.58 -2.18
C GLU A 153 -20.74 1.44 -2.94
N HIS A 154 -20.13 2.55 -3.34
CA HIS A 154 -18.84 2.55 -3.98
C HIS A 154 -17.74 2.03 -3.04
N MET A 155 -17.67 2.53 -1.80
CA MET A 155 -16.69 2.10 -0.81
C MET A 155 -16.86 0.62 -0.43
N VAL A 156 -18.09 0.14 -0.26
CA VAL A 156 -18.40 -1.29 -0.05
C VAL A 156 -17.83 -2.13 -1.19
N SER A 157 -18.10 -1.71 -2.44
CA SER A 157 -17.59 -2.42 -3.62
C SER A 157 -16.05 -2.51 -3.63
N GLN A 158 -15.37 -1.43 -3.27
CA GLN A 158 -13.91 -1.43 -3.20
C GLN A 158 -13.37 -2.38 -2.11
N VAL A 159 -13.99 -2.38 -0.92
CA VAL A 159 -13.59 -3.27 0.17
C VAL A 159 -13.91 -4.74 -0.15
N GLN A 160 -15.02 -5.01 -0.82
CA GLN A 160 -15.40 -6.37 -1.22
C GLN A 160 -14.46 -6.97 -2.28
N LYS A 161 -13.83 -6.14 -3.11
CA LYS A 161 -12.85 -6.56 -4.13
C LYS A 161 -11.50 -6.97 -3.53
N LEU A 162 -11.23 -6.65 -2.25
CA LEU A 162 -9.97 -6.98 -1.62
C LEU A 162 -9.79 -8.50 -1.50
N ASN A 163 -8.63 -8.98 -1.93
CA ASN A 163 -8.29 -10.39 -1.80
C ASN A 163 -8.01 -10.74 -0.33
N ARG A 164 -8.93 -11.47 0.30
CA ARG A 164 -8.84 -11.86 1.72
C ARG A 164 -7.70 -12.83 2.03
N ASP A 165 -7.14 -13.49 1.02
CA ASP A 165 -5.98 -14.37 1.19
C ASP A 165 -4.65 -13.61 1.18
N ASN A 166 -4.66 -12.36 0.71
CA ASN A 166 -3.49 -11.48 0.76
C ASN A 166 -3.05 -11.21 2.20
N PHE A 167 -1.76 -11.34 2.47
CA PHE A 167 -1.20 -11.17 3.81
C PHE A 167 -1.49 -9.77 4.40
N ALA A 168 -1.36 -8.71 3.60
CA ALA A 168 -1.66 -7.35 4.05
C ALA A 168 -3.13 -7.19 4.42
N VAL A 169 -4.04 -7.80 3.65
CA VAL A 169 -5.48 -7.79 3.93
C VAL A 169 -5.80 -8.62 5.18
N LYS A 170 -5.13 -9.77 5.38
CA LYS A 170 -5.30 -10.61 6.58
C LYS A 170 -4.96 -9.89 7.89
N GLN A 171 -3.99 -8.99 7.88
CA GLN A 171 -3.66 -8.19 9.07
C GLN A 171 -4.78 -7.23 9.48
N HIS A 172 -5.61 -6.82 8.51
CA HIS A 172 -6.72 -5.89 8.71
C HIS A 172 -8.10 -6.53 8.52
N LEU A 173 -8.17 -7.88 8.50
CA LEU A 173 -9.35 -8.66 8.13
C LEU A 173 -10.59 -8.24 8.93
N LYS A 174 -10.44 -7.96 10.22
CA LYS A 174 -11.50 -7.46 11.09
C LYS A 174 -12.21 -6.23 10.50
N TYR A 175 -11.45 -5.29 9.99
CA TYR A 175 -12.00 -4.05 9.43
C TYR A 175 -12.52 -4.28 8.00
N VAL A 176 -11.84 -5.12 7.23
CA VAL A 176 -12.30 -5.51 5.89
C VAL A 176 -13.66 -6.20 5.96
N GLU A 177 -13.87 -7.12 6.89
CA GLU A 177 -15.17 -7.78 7.09
C GLU A 177 -16.24 -6.80 7.56
N LEU A 178 -15.92 -5.92 8.49
CA LEU A 178 -16.84 -4.91 9.01
C LEU A 178 -17.34 -3.97 7.91
N TYR A 179 -16.43 -3.42 7.11
CA TYR A 179 -16.78 -2.42 6.09
C TYR A 179 -17.09 -3.02 4.71
N ALA A 180 -17.02 -4.33 4.55
CA ALA A 180 -17.62 -5.03 3.42
C ALA A 180 -19.15 -5.14 3.55
N ASP A 181 -19.71 -4.89 4.74
CA ASP A 181 -21.15 -4.84 4.98
C ASP A 181 -21.68 -3.41 4.78
N LYS A 182 -22.68 -3.28 3.90
CA LYS A 182 -23.38 -2.03 3.62
C LYS A 182 -23.97 -1.37 4.88
N ASN A 183 -24.41 -2.16 5.87
CA ASN A 183 -25.00 -1.66 7.09
C ASN A 183 -24.02 -0.85 7.94
N SER A 184 -22.72 -1.10 7.83
CA SER A 184 -21.68 -0.36 8.56
C SER A 184 -21.62 1.13 8.19
N TYR A 185 -22.20 1.51 7.06
CA TYR A 185 -22.24 2.90 6.59
C TYR A 185 -23.49 3.66 7.03
N ASN A 186 -24.46 3.01 7.70
CA ASN A 186 -25.71 3.65 8.12
C ASN A 186 -25.48 4.71 9.20
N ALA A 187 -24.54 4.46 10.13
CA ALA A 187 -24.22 5.35 11.24
C ALA A 187 -22.71 5.38 11.48
N LEU A 188 -22.01 6.25 10.76
CA LEU A 188 -20.57 6.41 10.87
C LEU A 188 -20.21 7.30 12.07
N THR A 189 -19.12 6.98 12.74
CA THR A 189 -18.51 7.76 13.82
C THR A 189 -17.19 8.40 13.33
N TYR A 190 -16.63 9.29 14.11
CA TYR A 190 -15.29 9.82 13.83
C TYR A 190 -14.21 8.73 13.90
N ALA A 191 -14.36 7.74 14.78
CA ALA A 191 -13.45 6.61 14.85
C ALA A 191 -13.43 5.79 13.55
N ASP A 192 -14.57 5.66 12.88
CA ASP A 192 -14.66 4.96 11.59
C ASP A 192 -13.87 5.68 10.50
N THR A 193 -13.82 7.01 10.52
CA THR A 193 -13.02 7.79 9.56
C THR A 193 -11.51 7.57 9.77
N LEU A 194 -11.07 7.38 11.01
CA LEU A 194 -9.68 7.04 11.33
C LEU A 194 -9.34 5.64 10.86
N ILE A 195 -10.20 4.66 11.16
CA ILE A 195 -10.04 3.28 10.69
C ILE A 195 -9.99 3.23 9.17
N ALA A 196 -10.89 3.92 8.50
CA ALA A 196 -10.89 3.97 7.03
C ALA A 196 -9.57 4.50 6.48
N ARG A 197 -9.00 5.53 7.09
CA ARG A 197 -7.76 6.16 6.63
C ARG A 197 -6.51 5.34 6.96
N GLU A 198 -6.45 4.75 8.15
CA GLU A 198 -5.24 4.09 8.65
C GLU A 198 -5.19 2.60 8.32
N GLU A 199 -6.34 1.92 8.31
CA GLU A 199 -6.42 0.48 8.18
C GLU A 199 -6.89 0.02 6.79
N LEU A 200 -7.84 0.73 6.16
CA LEU A 200 -8.44 0.33 4.89
C LEU A 200 -7.81 1.02 3.67
N ALA A 201 -7.62 2.35 3.73
CA ALA A 201 -7.11 3.12 2.60
C ALA A 201 -5.79 2.60 2.01
N PRO A 202 -4.82 2.10 2.82
CA PRO A 202 -3.60 1.49 2.28
C PRO A 202 -3.81 0.20 1.49
N LEU A 203 -4.95 -0.46 1.68
CA LEU A 203 -5.31 -1.72 1.01
C LEU A 203 -6.05 -1.49 -0.32
N ILE A 204 -6.68 -0.31 -0.48
CA ILE A 204 -7.49 0.00 -1.66
C ILE A 204 -6.61 0.14 -2.90
N GLU A 205 -6.87 -0.68 -3.89
CA GLU A 205 -6.15 -0.67 -5.16
C GLU A 205 -6.79 0.32 -6.14
N PRO A 206 -5.97 1.04 -6.95
CA PRO A 206 -6.53 1.89 -7.99
C PRO A 206 -7.24 1.02 -9.03
N GLU A 207 -8.44 1.42 -9.40
CA GLU A 207 -9.05 0.92 -10.62
C GLU A 207 -8.19 1.41 -11.81
N PRO A 208 -8.22 0.69 -12.97
CA PRO A 208 -7.37 1.02 -14.11
C PRO A 208 -7.82 2.31 -14.79
N ASP A 209 -7.70 3.43 -14.09
CA ASP A 209 -8.08 4.77 -14.54
C ASP A 209 -6.88 5.64 -14.94
N ASP A 210 -7.14 6.69 -15.70
CA ASP A 210 -6.15 7.70 -16.03
C ASP A 210 -5.66 8.39 -14.74
N PRO A 211 -4.34 8.48 -14.51
CA PRO A 211 -3.75 9.20 -13.38
C PRO A 211 -4.23 10.64 -13.24
N LYS A 212 -4.63 11.27 -14.36
CA LYS A 212 -5.18 12.63 -14.35
C LYS A 212 -6.61 12.67 -13.82
N ALA A 213 -7.42 11.66 -14.15
CA ALA A 213 -8.77 11.50 -13.62
C ALA A 213 -8.74 11.32 -12.11
N LEU A 214 -7.93 10.39 -11.60
CA LEU A 214 -7.78 10.17 -10.15
C LEU A 214 -7.38 11.45 -9.39
N ARG A 215 -6.43 12.23 -9.93
CA ARG A 215 -6.05 13.51 -9.31
C ARG A 215 -7.15 14.55 -9.36
N PHE A 216 -7.99 14.50 -10.38
CA PHE A 216 -9.14 15.38 -10.50
C PHE A 216 -10.20 15.00 -9.47
N ASP A 217 -10.50 13.72 -9.31
CA ASP A 217 -11.45 13.22 -8.30
C ASP A 217 -10.98 13.55 -6.88
N ALA A 218 -9.70 13.35 -6.58
CA ALA A 218 -9.13 13.75 -5.29
C ALA A 218 -9.30 15.27 -5.03
N LEU A 219 -9.15 16.11 -6.06
CA LEU A 219 -9.39 17.54 -5.97
C LEU A 219 -10.85 17.84 -5.68
N LEU A 220 -11.79 17.20 -6.39
CA LEU A 220 -13.23 17.40 -6.20
C LEU A 220 -13.66 16.99 -4.79
N TYR A 221 -13.34 15.78 -4.35
CA TYR A 221 -13.66 15.32 -2.99
C TYR A 221 -13.02 16.21 -1.92
N GLY A 222 -11.80 16.72 -2.16
CA GLY A 222 -11.17 17.69 -1.26
C GLY A 222 -11.94 19.02 -1.14
N ILE A 223 -12.50 19.52 -2.25
CA ILE A 223 -13.35 20.73 -2.27
C ILE A 223 -14.67 20.46 -1.55
N GLU A 224 -15.32 19.34 -1.81
CA GLU A 224 -16.57 18.93 -1.19
C GLU A 224 -16.42 18.79 0.32
N LEU A 225 -15.37 18.12 0.78
CA LEU A 225 -15.09 17.97 2.20
C LEU A 225 -14.86 19.32 2.88
N ALA A 226 -14.09 20.21 2.25
CA ALA A 226 -13.86 21.55 2.77
C ALA A 226 -15.15 22.37 2.88
N TYR A 227 -16.02 22.29 1.89
CA TYR A 227 -17.36 22.90 1.91
C TYR A 227 -18.21 22.38 3.08
N LEU A 228 -18.30 21.07 3.23
CA LEU A 228 -19.03 20.42 4.34
C LEU A 228 -18.44 20.75 5.72
N ALA A 229 -17.14 21.05 5.78
CA ALA A 229 -16.45 21.50 6.99
C ALA A 229 -16.58 23.00 7.27
N GLY A 230 -17.25 23.77 6.41
CA GLY A 230 -17.33 25.23 6.52
C GLY A 230 -15.99 25.95 6.31
N LYS A 231 -15.03 25.29 5.64
CA LYS A 231 -13.69 25.84 5.38
C LYS A 231 -13.61 26.47 3.97
N LEU A 232 -12.91 27.60 3.88
CA LEU A 232 -12.60 28.18 2.57
C LEU A 232 -11.49 27.37 1.88
N TYR A 233 -11.82 26.73 0.76
CA TYR A 233 -10.83 25.99 -0.05
C TYR A 233 -10.51 26.79 -1.33
N THR A 234 -9.92 27.98 -1.15
CA THR A 234 -9.65 28.93 -2.24
C THR A 234 -8.71 28.37 -3.30
N ARG A 235 -7.67 27.63 -2.88
CA ARG A 235 -6.70 27.02 -3.79
C ARG A 235 -7.36 25.97 -4.70
N GLY A 236 -8.18 25.08 -4.13
CA GLY A 236 -8.87 24.04 -4.89
C GLY A 236 -9.89 24.62 -5.88
N ARG A 237 -10.65 25.64 -5.46
CA ARG A 237 -11.56 26.36 -6.38
C ARG A 237 -10.82 27.00 -7.55
N SER A 238 -9.67 27.64 -7.29
CA SER A 238 -8.85 28.24 -8.35
C SER A 238 -8.30 27.22 -9.33
N GLU A 239 -7.91 26.04 -8.83
CA GLU A 239 -7.43 24.94 -9.66
C GLU A 239 -8.54 24.32 -10.49
N LEU A 240 -9.73 24.11 -9.90
CA LEU A 240 -10.93 23.65 -10.62
C LEU A 240 -11.31 24.62 -11.75
N LEU A 241 -11.32 25.91 -11.48
CA LEU A 241 -11.62 26.94 -12.48
C LEU A 241 -10.59 26.96 -13.63
N LYS A 242 -9.31 26.75 -13.35
CA LYS A 242 -8.27 26.60 -14.39
C LYS A 242 -8.54 25.38 -15.27
N LYS A 243 -8.87 24.25 -14.69
CA LYS A 243 -9.18 23.01 -15.44
C LYS A 243 -10.46 23.17 -16.28
N ALA A 244 -11.52 23.75 -15.71
CA ALA A 244 -12.76 24.01 -16.43
C ALA A 244 -12.55 24.97 -17.64
N LYS A 245 -11.78 26.03 -17.48
CA LYS A 245 -11.40 26.92 -18.56
C LYS A 245 -10.60 26.24 -19.66
N ALA A 246 -9.66 25.36 -19.28
CA ALA A 246 -8.88 24.60 -20.26
C ALA A 246 -9.75 23.65 -21.10
N VAL A 247 -10.76 23.01 -20.49
CA VAL A 247 -11.71 22.16 -21.23
C VAL A 247 -12.59 23.00 -22.14
N ALA A 248 -13.14 24.13 -21.67
CA ALA A 248 -13.97 25.03 -22.46
C ALA A 248 -13.23 25.69 -23.64
N SER A 249 -11.89 25.75 -23.60
CA SER A 249 -11.10 26.31 -24.70
C SER A 249 -10.79 25.31 -25.83
N VAL A 250 -11.12 24.03 -25.64
CA VAL A 250 -10.86 22.94 -26.60
C VAL A 250 -12.17 22.50 -27.30
N SER A 251 -13.31 22.91 -26.78
CA SER A 251 -14.64 22.73 -27.36
C SER A 251 -15.02 23.93 -28.20
#